data_d73b3ccc08fe89791362c8c8c3240c51
#
_entry.id   d73b3ccc08fe89791362c8c8c3240c51
#
_cell.length_a   1.000
_cell.length_b   1.000
_cell.length_c   1.000
_cell.angle_alpha   90.00
_cell.angle_beta   90.00
_cell.angle_gamma   90.00
#
_symmetry.space_group_name_H-M   'P 1'
#
loop_
_entity.id
_entity.type
_entity.pdbx_description
1 polymer ?
#
loop_
_entity_poly.entity_id
_entity_poly.type
_entity_poly.pdbx_seq_one_letter_code
_entity_poly.pdbx_strand_id
1 'polypeptide(L)' 'MLDRLNNYIDDKKFKLIYEDNLIDIINYTRLITMENNYVSLYINNKKIIIKGKELILKKLLDNELLLNGEVTSLEVVND' A
#
# COMPACT_ATOMS: atom_id res chain seq x y z
N MET A 1 27.78 2.42 5.33
CA MET A 1 27.14 2.16 4.64
C MET A 1 26.72 1.69 4.50
N LEU A 2 26.84 1.80 4.92
CA LEU A 2 26.08 1.44 4.30
C LEU A 2 25.57 0.83 4.48
N ASP A 3 25.66 0.86 4.91
CA ASP A 3 24.90 0.34 4.57
C ASP A 3 24.48 0.06 4.57
N ARG A 4 24.68 0.32 4.54
CA ARG A 4 23.96 0.23 4.01
C ARG A 4 23.56 0.01 3.43
N LEU A 5 23.75 0.08 3.59
CA LEU A 5 23.07 -0.10 2.68
C LEU A 5 22.57 -0.76 2.42
N ASN A 6 22.56 -0.79 2.57
CA ASN A 6 21.86 -1.37 1.92
C ASN A 6 21.29 -1.71 1.79
N ASN A 7 21.21 -1.58 1.71
CA ASN A 7 20.49 -1.80 1.17
C ASN A 7 20.29 -1.83 0.58
N TYR A 8 20.53 -1.64 0.22
CA TYR A 8 20.10 -1.63 -0.61
C TYR A 8 19.61 -1.96 -1.18
N ILE A 9 19.82 -1.93 -1.63
CA ILE A 9 19.32 -2.14 -2.27
C ILE A 9 18.51 -2.14 -2.73
N ASP A 10 18.54 -2.22 -3.09
CA ASP A 10 17.57 -1.98 -3.48
C ASP A 10 16.60 -1.74 -2.63
N ASP A 11 16.63 -1.22 -2.45
CA ASP A 11 15.81 -0.96 -1.68
C ASP A 11 14.47 -0.53 -1.70
N LYS A 12 13.81 -1.19 -2.05
CA LYS A 12 12.46 -0.78 -2.23
C LYS A 12 11.70 -1.10 -0.98
N LYS A 13 11.52 -0.11 -0.17
CA LYS A 13 10.78 -0.27 1.06
C LYS A 13 9.34 0.11 0.84
N PHE A 14 8.46 -0.70 1.38
CA PHE A 14 7.04 -0.40 1.38
C PHE A 14 6.78 0.84 2.22
N LYS A 15 5.88 1.69 1.75
CA LYS A 15 5.49 2.88 2.50
C LYS A 15 4.01 3.12 2.29
N LEU A 16 3.29 3.33 3.38
CA LEU A 16 1.87 3.68 3.32
C LEU A 16 1.69 4.97 4.10
N ILE A 17 1.13 5.98 3.46
CA ILE A 17 0.86 7.27 4.07
C ILE A 17 -0.63 7.53 3.97
N TYR A 18 -1.26 7.82 5.12
CA TYR A 18 -2.68 8.14 5.16
C TYR A 18 -2.85 9.48 5.82
N GLU A 19 -3.35 10.45 5.04
CA GLU A 19 -3.48 11.81 5.52
C GLU A 19 -4.61 12.50 4.75
N ASP A 20 -5.55 13.12 5.47
CA ASP A 20 -6.64 13.90 4.86
C ASP A 20 -7.41 13.07 3.84
N ASN A 21 -7.74 11.83 4.20
CA ASN A 21 -8.48 10.91 3.34
C ASN A 21 -7.75 10.57 2.06
N LEU A 22 -6.44 10.76 2.04
CA LEU A 22 -5.60 10.38 0.92
C LEU A 22 -4.67 9.26 1.39
N ILE A 23 -4.66 8.16 0.63
CA ILE A 23 -3.85 7.00 0.96
C ILE A 23 -2.85 6.80 -0.17
N ASP A 24 -1.57 6.92 0.17
CA ASP A 24 -0.49 6.77 -0.80
C ASP A 24 0.30 5.51 -0.43
N ILE A 25 0.33 4.55 -1.34
CA ILE A 25 0.99 3.26 -1.11
C ILE A 25 2.11 3.13 -2.12
N ILE A 26 3.32 3.04 -1.61
CA ILE A 26 4.53 3.04 -2.42
C ILE A 26 5.25 1.72 -2.29
N ASN A 27 5.70 1.19 -3.42
CA ASN A 27 6.47 -0.04 -3.52
C ASN A 27 5.67 -1.28 -3.15
N TYR A 28 4.38 -1.26 -3.52
CA TYR A 28 3.58 -2.47 -3.41
C TYR A 28 3.99 -3.44 -4.53
N THR A 29 3.71 -4.73 -4.33
CA THR A 29 4.05 -5.73 -5.31
C THR A 29 2.91 -5.96 -6.30
N ARG A 30 1.69 -6.09 -5.79
CA ARG A 30 0.55 -6.40 -6.66
C ARG A 30 -0.76 -6.02 -5.98
N LEU A 31 -1.62 -5.36 -6.73
CA LEU A 31 -2.98 -5.06 -6.27
C LEU A 31 -3.86 -6.29 -6.55
N ILE A 32 -4.60 -6.73 -5.54
CA ILE A 32 -5.45 -7.91 -5.67
C ILE A 32 -6.91 -7.52 -5.81
N THR A 33 -7.42 -6.73 -4.86
CA THR A 33 -8.82 -6.36 -4.81
C THR A 33 -8.95 -4.85 -4.65
N MET A 34 -9.84 -4.25 -5.43
CA MET A 34 -10.12 -2.83 -5.32
C MET A 34 -11.63 -2.62 -5.32
N GLU A 35 -12.21 -2.42 -4.14
CA GLU A 35 -13.62 -2.12 -3.98
C GLU A 35 -13.74 -0.87 -3.14
N ASN A 36 -14.94 -0.27 -3.11
CA ASN A 36 -15.09 1.00 -2.43
C ASN A 36 -15.01 0.89 -0.90
N ASN A 37 -15.06 -0.32 -0.36
CA ASN A 37 -14.93 -0.52 1.09
C ASN A 37 -13.86 -1.54 1.46
N TYR A 38 -13.13 -2.05 0.47
CA TYR A 38 -12.16 -3.12 0.72
C TYR A 38 -11.08 -3.09 -0.35
N VAL A 39 -9.84 -2.95 0.07
CA VAL A 39 -8.69 -2.98 -0.84
C VAL A 39 -7.69 -3.95 -0.28
N SER A 40 -7.16 -4.84 -1.11
CA SER A 40 -6.10 -5.75 -0.69
C SER A 40 -4.99 -5.76 -1.71
N LEU A 41 -3.77 -5.88 -1.22
CA LEU A 41 -2.59 -5.89 -2.07
C LEU A 41 -1.47 -6.68 -1.39
N TYR A 42 -0.48 -7.06 -2.18
CA TYR A 42 0.69 -7.76 -1.67
C TYR A 42 1.89 -6.84 -1.62
N ILE A 43 2.68 -7.05 -0.59
CA ILE A 43 3.99 -6.44 -0.45
C ILE A 43 4.95 -7.59 -0.15
N ASN A 44 5.69 -8.01 -1.18
CA ASN A 44 6.52 -9.20 -1.04
C ASN A 44 5.67 -10.38 -0.59
N ASN A 45 5.92 -10.91 0.61
CA ASN A 45 5.19 -12.06 1.14
C ASN A 45 4.06 -11.69 2.09
N LYS A 46 3.75 -10.41 2.18
CA LYS A 46 2.73 -9.95 3.12
C LYS A 46 1.54 -9.42 2.36
N LYS A 47 0.37 -9.66 2.92
CA LYS A 47 -0.87 -9.15 2.37
C LYS A 47 -1.37 -8.01 3.22
N ILE A 48 -1.66 -6.88 2.59
CA ILE A 48 -2.20 -5.71 3.27
C ILE A 48 -3.67 -5.62 2.93
N ILE A 49 -4.51 -5.47 3.94
CA ILE A 49 -5.94 -5.31 3.77
C ILE A 49 -6.35 -3.96 4.34
N ILE A 50 -6.96 -3.14 3.50
CA ILE A 50 -7.44 -1.81 3.89
C ILE A 50 -8.94 -1.82 3.79
N LYS A 51 -9.62 -1.56 4.89
CA LYS A 51 -11.07 -1.44 4.92
C LYS A 51 -11.44 0.00 5.19
N GLY A 52 -12.51 0.46 4.55
CA GLY A 52 -12.89 1.83 4.74
C GLY A 52 -14.21 2.15 4.07
N LYS A 53 -14.41 3.44 3.82
CA LYS A 53 -15.61 3.97 3.22
C LYS A 53 -15.24 4.82 2.02
N GLU A 54 -15.96 4.59 0.92
CA GLU A 54 -15.80 5.39 -0.30
C GLU A 54 -14.35 5.43 -0.76
N LEU A 55 -13.72 4.26 -0.75
CA LEU A 55 -12.36 4.13 -1.25
C LEU A 55 -12.38 4.19 -2.77
N ILE A 56 -11.65 5.14 -3.33
CA ILE A 56 -11.62 5.37 -4.76
C ILE A 56 -10.18 5.38 -5.23
N LEU A 57 -9.92 4.61 -6.30
CA LEU A 57 -8.60 4.57 -6.89
C LEU A 57 -8.40 5.84 -7.71
N LYS A 58 -7.40 6.64 -7.33
CA LYS A 58 -7.09 7.89 -8.01
C LYS A 58 -5.98 7.73 -9.03
N LYS A 59 -5.02 6.87 -8.73
CA LYS A 59 -3.87 6.70 -9.61
C LYS A 59 -3.25 5.34 -9.38
N LEU A 60 -2.89 4.66 -10.46
CA LEU A 60 -2.23 3.35 -10.40
C LEU A 60 -0.99 3.41 -11.27
N LEU A 61 0.17 3.33 -10.63
CA LEU A 61 1.46 3.27 -11.30
C LEU A 61 2.10 1.93 -10.98
N ASP A 62 3.23 1.66 -11.61
CA ASP A 62 3.90 0.37 -11.44
C ASP A 62 4.24 0.08 -9.98
N ASN A 63 4.63 1.11 -9.24
CA ASN A 63 5.07 0.91 -7.86
C ASN A 63 4.37 1.85 -6.88
N GLU A 64 3.33 2.56 -7.33
CA GLU A 64 2.65 3.49 -6.46
C GLU A 64 1.15 3.46 -6.75
N LEU A 65 0.38 3.48 -5.68
CA LEU A 65 -1.08 3.41 -5.72
C LEU A 65 -1.62 4.55 -4.88
N LEU A 66 -2.50 5.36 -5.46
CA LEU A 66 -3.07 6.49 -4.76
C LEU A 66 -4.58 6.29 -4.65
N LEU A 67 -5.07 6.29 -3.42
CA LEU A 67 -6.49 6.12 -3.13
C LEU A 67 -7.01 7.33 -2.41
N ASN A 68 -8.31 7.54 -2.52
CA ASN A 68 -9.03 8.53 -1.74
C ASN A 68 -10.08 7.80 -0.92
N GLY A 69 -10.36 8.29 0.30
CA GLY A 69 -11.40 7.68 1.11
C GLY A 69 -11.04 7.65 2.58
N GLU A 70 -11.97 7.13 3.37
CA GLU A 70 -11.79 7.05 4.82
C GLU A 70 -11.39 5.63 5.20
N VAL A 71 -10.22 5.49 5.83
CA VAL A 71 -9.74 4.18 6.29
C VAL A 71 -10.28 3.91 7.68
N THR A 72 -10.94 2.76 7.84
CA THR A 72 -11.44 2.35 9.15
C THR A 72 -10.59 1.26 9.77
N SER A 73 -9.87 0.47 8.97
CA SER A 73 -8.99 -0.55 9.52
C SER A 73 -7.90 -0.90 8.52
N LEU A 74 -6.76 -1.31 9.06
CA LEU A 74 -5.60 -1.72 8.28
C LEU A 74 -5.06 -2.99 8.90
N GLU A 75 -4.92 -4.05 8.09
CA GLU A 75 -4.43 -5.34 8.57
C GLU A 75 -3.24 -5.78 7.75
N VAL A 76 -2.28 -6.39 8.40
CA VAL A 76 -1.12 -6.99 7.77
C VAL A 76 -1.16 -8.48 8.05
N VAL A 77 -1.19 -9.28 6.99
CA VAL A 77 -1.26 -10.73 7.11
C VAL A 77 0.00 -11.32 6.51
N ASN A 78 0.71 -12.10 7.29
CA ASN A 78 1.89 -12.82 6.80
C ASN A 78 1.46 -14.13 6.15
N ASP A 79 1.99 -14.38 4.98
CA ASP A 79 1.75 -15.66 4.31
C ASP A 79 2.69 -16.74 4.81
#